data_5ed60ecf3be221819021996ee1c0a7bd
#
_entry.id   5ed60ecf3be221819021996ee1c0a7bd
#
_cell.length_a   1.000
_cell.length_b   1.000
_cell.length_c   1.000
_cell.angle_alpha   90.00
_cell.angle_beta   90.00
_cell.angle_gamma   90.00
#
_symmetry.space_group_name_H-M   'P 1'
#
loop_
_entity.id
_entity.type
_entity.pdbx_description
1 polymer ?
#
loop_
_entity_poly.entity_id
_entity_poly.type
_entity_poly.pdbx_seq_one_letter_code
_entity_poly.pdbx_strand_id
1 'polypeptide(L)'
;SGSSGDELKVSVILKTEASEHWQLIKAGCEQYEKDNPGVKVDVKGPPSETSYDEQTNMIDTDINGGGYDAYVIAPLQSDSVAAQIAATDKPVIALDTNINSDKVVSFVGTGNEKAAKMGAEKAVEEAKAAGWDKVECIEIAGVQGDATNTARMTGYKEGIEGAGGTFLEKETQYADAVAD
;
A
#
# COMPACT_ATOMS: atom_id res chain seq x y z
N SER A 1 6.93 7.96 -43.27
CA SER A 1 5.61 7.80 -42.67
C SER A 1 5.77 6.87 -41.48
N GLY A 2 6.15 7.44 -40.31
CA GLY A 2 6.16 6.70 -39.06
C GLY A 2 4.72 6.55 -38.59
N SER A 3 4.25 5.32 -38.47
CA SER A 3 3.08 4.99 -37.69
C SER A 3 3.31 5.50 -36.28
N SER A 4 2.61 6.55 -35.85
CA SER A 4 2.48 6.87 -34.43
C SER A 4 1.68 5.73 -33.83
N GLY A 5 2.38 4.72 -33.31
CA GLY A 5 1.74 3.74 -32.45
C GLY A 5 1.06 4.50 -31.32
N ASP A 6 -0.20 4.14 -30.99
CA ASP A 6 -0.94 4.79 -29.94
C ASP A 6 -0.12 4.73 -28.64
N GLU A 7 0.16 5.91 -28.03
CA GLU A 7 0.84 6.03 -26.75
C GLU A 7 -0.06 5.42 -25.67
N LEU A 8 0.47 4.49 -24.89
CA LEU A 8 -0.22 3.92 -23.73
C LEU A 8 -0.15 4.90 -22.57
N LYS A 9 -1.28 5.18 -21.94
CA LYS A 9 -1.39 6.04 -20.78
C LYS A 9 -1.80 5.24 -19.55
N VAL A 10 -1.00 5.33 -18.50
CA VAL A 10 -1.24 4.66 -17.22
C VAL A 10 -1.40 5.71 -16.13
N SER A 11 -2.52 5.63 -15.39
CA SER A 11 -2.70 6.40 -14.17
C SER A 11 -2.18 5.60 -12.98
N VAL A 12 -1.29 6.20 -12.18
CA VAL A 12 -0.79 5.64 -10.93
C VAL A 12 -1.22 6.54 -9.79
N ILE A 13 -2.06 6.02 -8.90
CA ILE A 13 -2.58 6.76 -7.74
C ILE A 13 -2.02 6.13 -6.48
N LEU A 14 -1.18 6.89 -5.78
CA LEU A 14 -0.51 6.51 -4.54
C LEU A 14 -1.38 6.82 -3.31
N LYS A 15 -1.04 6.24 -2.17
CA LYS A 15 -1.67 6.61 -0.89
C LYS A 15 -1.37 8.05 -0.49
N THR A 16 -0.17 8.51 -0.81
CA THR A 16 0.28 9.90 -0.59
C THR A 16 1.56 10.17 -1.39
N GLU A 17 1.91 11.43 -1.57
CA GLU A 17 3.22 11.82 -2.08
C GLU A 17 4.17 12.28 -0.96
N ALA A 18 3.72 12.30 0.29
CA ALA A 18 4.45 12.94 1.40
C ALA A 18 5.61 12.11 1.98
N SER A 19 5.63 10.78 1.82
CA SER A 19 6.65 9.92 2.42
C SER A 19 7.71 9.47 1.43
N GLU A 20 8.90 9.16 1.94
CA GLU A 20 10.02 8.64 1.15
C GLU A 20 9.65 7.33 0.40
N HIS A 21 8.93 6.43 1.06
CA HIS A 21 8.44 5.18 0.45
C HIS A 21 7.70 5.45 -0.87
N TRP A 22 6.74 6.39 -0.85
CA TRP A 22 5.95 6.73 -2.04
C TRP A 22 6.75 7.52 -3.08
N GLN A 23 7.70 8.35 -2.65
CA GLN A 23 8.62 9.04 -3.56
C GLN A 23 9.52 8.06 -4.33
N LEU A 24 9.97 6.98 -3.70
CA LEU A 24 10.74 5.93 -4.37
C LEU A 24 9.90 5.18 -5.41
N ILE A 25 8.63 4.91 -5.10
CA ILE A 25 7.71 4.30 -6.06
C ILE A 25 7.47 5.23 -7.26
N LYS A 26 7.25 6.52 -7.00
CA LYS A 26 7.11 7.53 -8.06
C LYS A 26 8.35 7.59 -8.97
N ALA A 27 9.54 7.59 -8.38
CA ALA A 27 10.79 7.57 -9.13
C ALA A 27 10.91 6.31 -10.01
N GLY A 28 10.48 5.16 -9.53
CA GLY A 28 10.42 3.93 -10.32
C GLY A 28 9.49 4.03 -11.53
N CYS A 29 8.32 4.63 -11.35
CA CYS A 29 7.37 4.89 -12.43
C CYS A 29 7.96 5.85 -13.49
N GLU A 30 8.59 6.93 -13.05
CA GLU A 30 9.24 7.90 -13.93
C GLU A 30 10.42 7.28 -14.71
N GLN A 31 11.17 6.40 -14.07
CA GLN A 31 12.24 5.65 -14.73
C GLN A 31 11.68 4.71 -15.80
N TYR A 32 10.59 4.00 -15.48
CA TYR A 32 9.93 3.13 -16.46
C TYR A 32 9.46 3.89 -17.69
N GLU A 33 8.88 5.08 -17.51
CA GLU A 33 8.46 5.95 -18.62
C GLU A 33 9.65 6.33 -19.51
N LYS A 34 10.81 6.67 -18.91
CA LYS A 34 12.02 6.98 -19.65
C LYS A 34 12.55 5.81 -20.48
N ASP A 35 12.49 4.61 -19.90
CA ASP A 35 13.04 3.40 -20.53
C ASP A 35 12.09 2.80 -21.57
N ASN A 36 10.82 3.22 -21.58
CA ASN A 36 9.78 2.68 -22.45
C ASN A 36 9.08 3.79 -23.26
N PRO A 37 9.73 4.29 -24.34
CA PRO A 37 9.10 5.26 -25.22
C PRO A 37 7.78 4.71 -25.77
N GLY A 38 6.72 5.50 -25.68
CA GLY A 38 5.37 5.08 -26.05
C GLY A 38 4.49 4.69 -24.84
N VAL A 39 5.04 4.74 -23.64
CA VAL A 39 4.26 4.64 -22.39
C VAL A 39 4.34 5.96 -21.64
N LYS A 40 3.18 6.52 -21.30
CA LYS A 40 3.04 7.69 -20.42
C LYS A 40 2.52 7.26 -19.07
N VAL A 41 3.19 7.66 -18.00
CA VAL A 41 2.81 7.30 -16.63
C VAL A 41 2.54 8.55 -15.81
N ASP A 42 1.28 8.78 -15.48
CA ASP A 42 0.86 9.90 -14.64
C ASP A 42 0.79 9.42 -13.18
N VAL A 43 1.70 9.90 -12.33
CA VAL A 43 1.78 9.53 -10.92
C VAL A 43 1.30 10.67 -10.05
N LYS A 44 0.38 10.38 -9.14
CA LYS A 44 -0.15 11.35 -8.18
C LYS A 44 -0.60 10.65 -6.90
N GLY A 45 -0.76 11.43 -5.86
CA GLY A 45 -1.31 10.98 -4.59
C GLY A 45 -1.78 12.17 -3.74
N PRO A 46 -2.64 11.92 -2.76
CA PRO A 46 -3.13 12.97 -1.87
C PRO A 46 -2.05 13.43 -0.88
N PRO A 47 -2.31 14.52 -0.12
CA PRO A 47 -1.32 15.08 0.81
C PRO A 47 -0.91 14.17 1.96
N SER A 48 -1.80 13.25 2.40
CA SER A 48 -1.52 12.31 3.49
C SER A 48 -2.27 11.00 3.32
N GLU A 49 -1.90 9.98 4.09
CA GLU A 49 -2.59 8.68 4.08
C GLU A 49 -3.95 8.68 4.77
N THR A 50 -4.38 9.80 5.30
CA THR A 50 -5.74 10.04 5.83
C THR A 50 -6.58 10.98 4.96
N SER A 51 -6.07 11.39 3.80
CA SER A 51 -6.76 12.25 2.83
C SER A 51 -7.71 11.44 1.93
N TYR A 52 -8.72 10.83 2.54
CA TYR A 52 -9.63 9.89 1.88
C TYR A 52 -10.42 10.53 0.74
N ASP A 53 -11.00 11.70 0.98
CA ASP A 53 -11.83 12.39 -0.02
C ASP A 53 -11.02 12.82 -1.24
N GLU A 54 -9.79 13.29 -1.03
CA GLU A 54 -8.89 13.67 -2.11
C GLU A 54 -8.52 12.47 -2.98
N GLN A 55 -8.19 11.32 -2.38
CA GLN A 55 -7.91 10.12 -3.17
C GLN A 55 -9.15 9.63 -3.92
N THR A 56 -10.31 9.61 -3.26
CA THR A 56 -11.58 9.26 -3.90
C THR A 56 -11.83 10.13 -5.14
N ASN A 57 -11.64 11.44 -5.02
CA ASN A 57 -11.82 12.38 -6.13
C ASN A 57 -10.80 12.16 -7.25
N MET A 58 -9.55 11.85 -6.94
CA MET A 58 -8.51 11.53 -7.93
C MET A 58 -8.88 10.30 -8.75
N ILE A 59 -9.32 9.23 -8.09
CA ILE A 59 -9.74 7.98 -8.74
C ILE A 59 -10.96 8.22 -9.63
N ASP A 60 -11.98 8.88 -9.11
CA ASP A 60 -13.21 9.19 -9.88
C ASP A 60 -12.90 10.06 -11.08
N THR A 61 -12.07 11.08 -10.93
CA THR A 61 -11.67 11.97 -12.02
C THR A 61 -10.97 11.21 -13.13
N ASP A 62 -10.03 10.34 -12.81
CA ASP A 62 -9.28 9.59 -13.80
C ASP A 62 -10.14 8.53 -14.52
N ILE A 63 -10.96 7.81 -13.76
CA ILE A 63 -11.84 6.78 -14.33
C ILE A 63 -12.94 7.40 -15.19
N ASN A 64 -13.64 8.40 -14.68
CA ASN A 64 -14.78 9.02 -15.37
C ASN A 64 -14.34 9.96 -16.50
N GLY A 65 -13.17 10.59 -16.35
CA GLY A 65 -12.59 11.44 -17.40
C GLY A 65 -12.13 10.66 -18.62
N GLY A 66 -11.80 9.41 -18.46
CA GLY A 66 -11.25 8.55 -19.50
C GLY A 66 -9.83 8.98 -19.92
N GLY A 67 -9.33 8.35 -20.96
CA GLY A 67 -8.03 8.69 -21.53
C GLY A 67 -6.86 7.87 -20.98
N TYR A 68 -7.09 7.02 -19.99
CA TYR A 68 -6.13 6.04 -19.53
C TYR A 68 -6.41 4.64 -20.05
N ASP A 69 -5.36 3.88 -20.35
CA ASP A 69 -5.43 2.50 -20.80
C ASP A 69 -5.33 1.50 -19.66
N ALA A 70 -4.80 1.92 -18.53
CA ALA A 70 -4.68 1.12 -17.30
C ALA A 70 -4.58 2.00 -16.07
N TYR A 71 -4.90 1.41 -14.92
CA TYR A 71 -4.83 2.05 -13.61
C TYR A 71 -4.00 1.22 -12.66
N VAL A 72 -3.11 1.88 -11.91
CA VAL A 72 -2.38 1.30 -10.78
C VAL A 72 -2.77 2.10 -9.54
N ILE A 73 -3.38 1.45 -8.57
CA ILE A 73 -3.98 2.14 -7.43
C ILE A 73 -3.48 1.52 -6.13
N ALA A 74 -2.91 2.37 -5.25
CA ALA A 74 -2.63 2.06 -3.86
C ALA A 74 -3.78 2.61 -3.00
N PRO A 75 -4.76 1.80 -2.60
CA PRO A 75 -5.99 2.31 -2.01
C PRO A 75 -5.79 2.74 -0.56
N LEU A 76 -6.33 3.90 -0.19
CA LEU A 76 -6.51 4.28 1.22
C LEU A 76 -7.68 3.52 1.85
N GLN A 77 -8.74 3.29 1.06
CA GLN A 77 -9.95 2.59 1.49
C GLN A 77 -10.29 1.50 0.45
N SER A 78 -9.83 0.27 0.69
CA SER A 78 -9.94 -0.83 -0.27
C SER A 78 -11.36 -1.09 -0.75
N ASP A 79 -12.35 -1.08 0.14
CA ASP A 79 -13.76 -1.34 -0.22
C ASP A 79 -14.36 -0.22 -1.06
N SER A 80 -14.04 1.03 -0.75
CA SER A 80 -14.50 2.18 -1.54
C SER A 80 -13.89 2.16 -2.95
N VAL A 81 -12.60 1.85 -3.05
CA VAL A 81 -11.90 1.73 -4.34
C VAL A 81 -12.46 0.56 -5.15
N ALA A 82 -12.79 -0.57 -4.52
CA ALA A 82 -13.46 -1.69 -5.18
C ALA A 82 -14.76 -1.27 -5.87
N ALA A 83 -15.55 -0.40 -5.23
CA ALA A 83 -16.76 0.17 -5.84
C ALA A 83 -16.46 1.13 -7.00
N GLN A 84 -15.43 1.97 -6.87
CA GLN A 84 -15.04 2.95 -7.90
C GLN A 84 -14.53 2.27 -9.18
N ILE A 85 -13.67 1.24 -9.07
CA ILE A 85 -13.10 0.55 -10.23
C ILE A 85 -14.13 -0.27 -11.01
N ALA A 86 -15.31 -0.52 -10.42
CA ALA A 86 -16.43 -1.13 -11.14
C ALA A 86 -16.90 -0.30 -12.36
N ALA A 87 -16.59 1.00 -12.39
CA ALA A 87 -16.96 1.92 -13.45
C ALA A 87 -16.04 1.88 -14.68
N THR A 88 -14.95 1.12 -14.66
CA THR A 88 -14.04 1.00 -15.80
C THR A 88 -13.91 -0.43 -16.31
N ASP A 89 -13.71 -0.58 -17.61
CA ASP A 89 -13.36 -1.86 -18.25
C ASP A 89 -11.85 -2.01 -18.47
N LYS A 90 -11.07 -0.99 -18.13
CA LYS A 90 -9.62 -1.02 -18.25
C LYS A 90 -8.99 -1.84 -17.14
N PRO A 91 -7.82 -2.45 -17.36
CA PRO A 91 -7.13 -3.22 -16.33
C PRO A 91 -6.75 -2.35 -15.12
N VAL A 92 -6.96 -2.91 -13.94
CA VAL A 92 -6.59 -2.29 -12.66
C VAL A 92 -5.61 -3.20 -11.93
N ILE A 93 -4.49 -2.63 -11.52
CA ILE A 93 -3.48 -3.28 -10.68
C ILE A 93 -3.54 -2.65 -9.29
N ALA A 94 -3.66 -3.48 -8.26
CA ALA A 94 -3.55 -3.03 -6.88
C ALA A 94 -2.07 -2.93 -6.50
N LEU A 95 -1.69 -1.83 -5.88
CA LEU A 95 -0.33 -1.53 -5.46
C LEU A 95 -0.28 -1.41 -3.94
N ASP A 96 0.73 -2.03 -3.32
CA ASP A 96 1.04 -1.96 -1.88
C ASP A 96 -0.06 -2.55 -0.98
N THR A 97 -1.29 -2.13 -1.15
CA THR A 97 -2.48 -2.63 -0.44
C THR A 97 -3.47 -3.21 -1.44
N ASN A 98 -3.99 -4.39 -1.16
CA ASN A 98 -4.90 -5.05 -2.09
C ASN A 98 -6.28 -4.39 -2.12
N ILE A 99 -6.95 -4.56 -3.25
CA ILE A 99 -8.33 -4.15 -3.49
C ILE A 99 -9.16 -5.42 -3.62
N ASN A 100 -10.19 -5.56 -2.79
CA ASN A 100 -11.06 -6.75 -2.80
C ASN A 100 -12.09 -6.66 -3.93
N SER A 101 -11.64 -6.96 -5.14
CA SER A 101 -12.46 -6.96 -6.36
C SER A 101 -11.90 -7.91 -7.41
N ASP A 102 -12.78 -8.63 -8.08
CA ASP A 102 -12.43 -9.49 -9.22
C ASP A 102 -11.92 -8.71 -10.44
N LYS A 103 -12.09 -7.40 -10.46
CA LYS A 103 -11.56 -6.51 -11.50
C LYS A 103 -10.06 -6.27 -11.39
N VAL A 104 -9.46 -6.55 -10.26
CA VAL A 104 -8.01 -6.43 -10.07
C VAL A 104 -7.32 -7.57 -10.79
N VAL A 105 -6.50 -7.23 -11.79
CA VAL A 105 -5.80 -8.23 -12.61
C VAL A 105 -4.49 -8.70 -11.98
N SER A 106 -3.91 -7.91 -11.08
CA SER A 106 -2.69 -8.25 -10.34
C SER A 106 -2.55 -7.39 -9.09
N PHE A 107 -1.84 -7.94 -8.11
CA PHE A 107 -1.39 -7.21 -6.93
C PHE A 107 0.14 -7.15 -6.89
N VAL A 108 0.67 -5.95 -6.67
CA VAL A 108 2.12 -5.72 -6.51
C VAL A 108 2.35 -5.15 -5.12
N GLY A 109 3.00 -5.93 -4.27
CA GLY A 109 3.25 -5.52 -2.89
C GLY A 109 3.87 -6.63 -2.06
N THR A 110 3.91 -6.41 -0.76
CA THR A 110 4.46 -7.32 0.24
C THR A 110 3.33 -8.14 0.88
N GLY A 111 3.58 -9.42 1.17
CA GLY A 111 2.74 -10.22 2.06
C GLY A 111 2.91 -9.73 3.51
N ASN A 112 2.20 -8.67 3.87
CA ASN A 112 2.44 -7.90 5.10
C ASN A 112 2.23 -8.69 6.38
N GLU A 113 1.23 -9.58 6.44
CA GLU A 113 1.00 -10.46 7.60
C GLU A 113 2.18 -11.40 7.83
N LYS A 114 2.62 -12.09 6.78
CA LYS A 114 3.77 -13.01 6.86
C LYS A 114 5.06 -12.28 7.19
N ALA A 115 5.33 -11.14 6.57
CA ALA A 115 6.53 -10.35 6.82
C ALA A 115 6.58 -9.84 8.26
N ALA A 116 5.45 -9.33 8.78
CA ALA A 116 5.34 -8.88 10.16
C ALA A 116 5.53 -10.02 11.16
N LYS A 117 4.94 -11.19 10.88
CA LYS A 117 5.11 -12.38 11.70
C LYS A 117 6.58 -12.81 11.79
N MET A 118 7.27 -12.90 10.66
CA MET A 118 8.70 -13.24 10.61
C MET A 118 9.55 -12.24 11.38
N GLY A 119 9.29 -10.95 11.23
CA GLY A 119 9.99 -9.89 11.95
C GLY A 119 9.77 -9.96 13.46
N ALA A 120 8.54 -10.21 13.89
CA ALA A 120 8.17 -10.34 15.29
C ALA A 120 8.81 -11.58 15.94
N GLU A 121 8.74 -12.72 15.27
CA GLU A 121 9.42 -13.96 15.73
C GLU A 121 10.91 -13.73 15.93
N LYS A 122 11.55 -13.10 14.95
CA LYS A 122 12.99 -12.78 15.03
C LYS A 122 13.32 -11.80 16.16
N ALA A 123 12.51 -10.78 16.37
CA ALA A 123 12.70 -9.82 17.47
C ALA A 123 12.63 -10.51 18.84
N VAL A 124 11.66 -11.39 19.06
CA VAL A 124 11.53 -12.14 20.31
C VAL A 124 12.72 -13.10 20.50
N GLU A 125 13.13 -13.82 19.46
CA GLU A 125 14.31 -14.68 19.49
C GLU A 125 15.57 -13.93 19.89
N GLU A 126 15.83 -12.77 19.29
CA GLU A 126 17.01 -11.94 19.59
C GLU A 126 16.97 -11.36 21.01
N ALA A 127 15.78 -10.95 21.51
CA ALA A 127 15.63 -10.50 22.88
C ALA A 127 15.97 -11.62 23.88
N LYS A 128 15.50 -12.84 23.65
CA LYS A 128 15.83 -14.02 24.46
C LYS A 128 17.31 -14.35 24.40
N ALA A 129 17.91 -14.31 23.21
CA ALA A 129 19.34 -14.53 23.02
C ALA A 129 20.20 -13.48 23.75
N ALA A 130 19.68 -12.26 23.89
CA ALA A 130 20.30 -11.19 24.67
C ALA A 130 20.12 -11.34 26.20
N GLY A 131 19.46 -12.39 26.67
CA GLY A 131 19.29 -12.69 28.09
C GLY A 131 18.02 -12.11 28.73
N TRP A 132 17.03 -11.68 27.92
CA TRP A 132 15.76 -11.21 28.47
C TRP A 132 14.92 -12.39 28.95
N ASP A 133 14.62 -12.42 30.25
CA ASP A 133 13.77 -13.47 30.83
C ASP A 133 12.32 -13.32 30.42
N LYS A 134 11.86 -12.09 30.20
CA LYS A 134 10.49 -11.73 29.81
C LYS A 134 10.53 -10.77 28.64
N VAL A 135 9.88 -11.15 27.55
CA VAL A 135 9.76 -10.30 26.35
C VAL A 135 8.35 -9.79 26.25
N GLU A 136 8.14 -8.53 26.55
CA GLU A 136 6.87 -7.83 26.39
C GLU A 136 6.98 -6.82 25.24
N CYS A 137 6.02 -6.83 24.35
CA CYS A 137 6.02 -6.00 23.15
C CYS A 137 4.74 -5.16 23.08
N ILE A 138 4.91 -3.91 22.66
CA ILE A 138 3.82 -3.02 22.23
C ILE A 138 3.96 -2.77 20.75
N GLU A 139 2.94 -2.18 20.17
CA GLU A 139 2.95 -1.79 18.76
C GLU A 139 2.62 -0.31 18.58
N ILE A 140 3.40 0.36 17.74
CA ILE A 140 3.04 1.64 17.16
C ILE A 140 2.58 1.35 15.73
N ALA A 141 1.27 1.40 15.53
CA ALA A 141 0.63 1.08 14.27
C ALA A 141 0.45 2.33 13.39
N GLY A 142 0.16 2.14 12.12
CA GLY A 142 -0.12 3.21 11.19
C GLY A 142 -1.55 3.74 11.27
N VAL A 143 -2.27 3.69 10.16
CA VAL A 143 -3.67 4.15 10.07
C VAL A 143 -4.61 3.03 10.51
N GLN A 144 -5.46 3.31 11.50
CA GLN A 144 -6.47 2.37 11.94
C GLN A 144 -7.46 2.06 10.81
N GLY A 145 -7.73 0.77 10.57
CA GLY A 145 -8.64 0.31 9.53
C GLY A 145 -8.00 0.17 8.13
N ASP A 146 -6.78 0.62 7.94
CA ASP A 146 -6.01 0.33 6.70
C ASP A 146 -5.69 -1.16 6.60
N ALA A 147 -5.94 -1.77 5.44
CA ALA A 147 -5.78 -3.21 5.25
C ALA A 147 -4.32 -3.68 5.45
N THR A 148 -3.34 -2.91 4.99
CA THR A 148 -1.92 -3.21 5.20
C THR A 148 -1.55 -3.13 6.69
N ASN A 149 -2.01 -2.08 7.37
CA ASN A 149 -1.82 -1.92 8.82
C ASN A 149 -2.42 -3.08 9.60
N THR A 150 -3.66 -3.47 9.28
CA THR A 150 -4.36 -4.60 9.91
C THR A 150 -3.62 -5.92 9.70
N ALA A 151 -3.12 -6.18 8.49
CA ALA A 151 -2.33 -7.37 8.19
C ALA A 151 -1.02 -7.42 9.00
N ARG A 152 -0.31 -6.31 9.13
CA ARG A 152 0.89 -6.19 9.97
C ARG A 152 0.58 -6.42 11.44
N MET A 153 -0.49 -5.85 11.96
CA MET A 153 -0.92 -6.05 13.36
C MET A 153 -1.21 -7.52 13.65
N THR A 154 -1.91 -8.20 12.76
CA THR A 154 -2.20 -9.64 12.86
C THR A 154 -0.89 -10.44 12.88
N GLY A 155 0.02 -10.18 11.97
CA GLY A 155 1.31 -10.85 11.88
C GLY A 155 2.19 -10.61 13.12
N TYR A 156 2.26 -9.38 13.62
CA TYR A 156 3.01 -9.07 14.84
C TYR A 156 2.50 -9.84 16.04
N LYS A 157 1.20 -9.84 16.29
CA LYS A 157 0.60 -10.59 17.38
C LYS A 157 0.93 -12.08 17.30
N GLU A 158 0.69 -12.69 16.14
CA GLU A 158 1.00 -14.10 15.91
C GLU A 158 2.48 -14.42 16.12
N GLY A 159 3.37 -13.59 15.59
CA GLY A 159 4.82 -13.81 15.70
C GLY A 159 5.34 -13.66 17.13
N ILE A 160 4.90 -12.63 17.85
CA ILE A 160 5.29 -12.39 19.24
C ILE A 160 4.82 -13.54 20.14
N GLU A 161 3.54 -13.89 20.08
CA GLU A 161 2.95 -14.94 20.91
C GLU A 161 3.49 -16.32 20.53
N GLY A 162 3.64 -16.60 19.22
CA GLY A 162 4.20 -17.87 18.72
C GLY A 162 5.66 -18.12 19.12
N ALA A 163 6.45 -17.07 19.26
CA ALA A 163 7.85 -17.15 19.73
C ALA A 163 7.98 -17.13 21.26
N GLY A 164 6.88 -17.04 21.99
CA GLY A 164 6.83 -17.05 23.45
C GLY A 164 7.03 -15.67 24.09
N GLY A 165 6.78 -14.59 23.35
CA GLY A 165 6.65 -13.25 23.88
C GLY A 165 5.24 -12.94 24.32
N THR A 166 5.04 -11.79 24.94
CA THR A 166 3.75 -11.25 25.34
C THR A 166 3.45 -10.00 24.53
N PHE A 167 2.34 -10.02 23.80
CA PHE A 167 1.87 -8.85 23.06
C PHE A 167 0.85 -8.06 23.91
N LEU A 168 1.25 -6.84 24.30
CA LEU A 168 0.41 -5.94 25.10
C LEU A 168 -0.54 -5.17 24.19
N GLU A 169 -1.53 -5.85 23.66
CA GLU A 169 -2.45 -5.35 22.62
C GLU A 169 -3.17 -4.06 23.04
N LYS A 170 -3.52 -3.93 24.32
CA LYS A 170 -4.21 -2.75 24.84
C LYS A 170 -3.36 -1.47 24.87
N GLU A 171 -2.04 -1.62 24.75
CA GLU A 171 -1.08 -0.53 24.73
C GLU A 171 -0.76 -0.08 23.29
N THR A 172 -1.43 -0.63 22.29
CA THR A 172 -1.24 -0.25 20.87
C THR A 172 -1.56 1.23 20.67
N GLN A 173 -0.66 1.93 20.00
CA GLN A 173 -0.82 3.32 19.58
C GLN A 173 -0.92 3.40 18.06
N TYR A 174 -1.70 4.37 17.55
CA TYR A 174 -1.83 4.63 16.12
C TYR A 174 -1.20 5.99 15.78
N ALA A 175 -0.27 6.00 14.85
CA ALA A 175 0.50 7.18 14.45
C ALA A 175 0.13 7.73 13.06
N ASP A 176 -0.96 7.27 12.45
CA ASP A 176 -1.49 7.70 11.15
C ASP A 176 -0.45 7.73 10.01
N ALA A 177 0.61 6.92 10.12
CA ALA A 177 1.72 6.85 9.17
C ALA A 177 2.47 8.20 8.99
N VAL A 178 2.51 9.02 10.04
CA VAL A 178 3.26 10.28 10.09
C VAL A 178 4.32 10.23 11.18
N ALA A 179 5.33 11.09 11.06
CA ALA A 179 6.48 11.13 11.98
C ALA A 179 6.25 11.99 13.23
N ASP A 180 5.20 12.82 13.24
CA ASP A 180 4.93 13.83 14.27
C ASP A 180 4.05 13.30 15.41
#